data_a463190f7ec0a5c718739c19a88c36de
#
_entry.id   a463190f7ec0a5c718739c19a88c36de
#
_cell.length_a   1.000
_cell.length_b   1.000
_cell.length_c   1.000
_cell.angle_alpha   90.00
_cell.angle_beta   90.00
_cell.angle_gamma   90.00
#
_symmetry.space_group_name_H-M   'P 1'
#
loop_
_entity.id
_entity.type
_entity.pdbx_description
1 polymer ?
#
loop_
_entity_poly.entity_id
_entity_poly.type
_entity_poly.pdbx_seq_one_letter_code
_entity_poly.pdbx_strand_id
1 'polypeptide(L)'
;MASELTTESYISHHLTNLTCGKTPDGWTCDPYKVDQMGFWAFHVDSLFWSIALGALFIFVFRKAISKNSDSNSAPSGMQNFVEMAIEFVEDNVQSLFGSVKNTLIAPLALTVFVWILLMNLMDLVPVDFLPVLAGHIAYAVAGDGVEWIKSPESFYFKVVPTTDPNITLGMAFGIFILTIYYSITVKAVSYTHLRAHETDR
;
A
#
# COMPACT_ATOMS: atom_id res chain seq x y z
N MET A 1 -36.72 -13.09 -4.95
CA MET A 1 -37.07 -11.70 -4.58
C MET A 1 -35.75 -10.93 -4.61
N ALA A 2 -35.54 -10.08 -5.60
CA ALA A 2 -34.42 -9.13 -5.57
C ALA A 2 -34.69 -8.21 -4.36
N SER A 3 -33.85 -8.28 -3.33
CA SER A 3 -33.91 -7.32 -2.23
C SER A 3 -33.59 -5.97 -2.87
N GLU A 4 -34.54 -5.04 -2.79
CA GLU A 4 -34.27 -3.66 -3.19
C GLU A 4 -33.01 -3.20 -2.44
N LEU A 5 -31.97 -2.88 -3.20
CA LEU A 5 -30.73 -2.31 -2.68
C LEU A 5 -31.10 -0.96 -2.05
N THR A 6 -31.30 -0.95 -0.74
CA THR A 6 -31.47 0.32 -0.03
C THR A 6 -30.11 1.05 -0.06
N THR A 7 -30.15 2.38 -0.04
CA THR A 7 -28.92 3.20 -0.01
C THR A 7 -28.01 2.78 1.15
N GLU A 8 -28.58 2.36 2.27
CA GLU A 8 -27.84 1.90 3.44
C GLU A 8 -27.12 0.58 3.17
N SER A 9 -27.78 -0.39 2.52
CA SER A 9 -27.16 -1.68 2.19
C SER A 9 -26.09 -1.50 1.12
N TYR A 10 -26.28 -0.61 0.15
CA TYR A 10 -25.28 -0.28 -0.85
C TYR A 10 -24.01 0.31 -0.21
N ILE A 11 -24.16 1.30 0.67
CA ILE A 11 -23.03 1.93 1.37
C ILE A 11 -22.30 0.91 2.26
N SER A 12 -23.03 0.14 3.06
CA SER A 12 -22.45 -0.89 3.92
C SER A 12 -21.64 -1.92 3.13
N HIS A 13 -22.17 -2.32 1.99
CA HIS A 13 -21.55 -3.24 1.05
C HIS A 13 -20.18 -2.77 0.57
N HIS A 14 -20.04 -1.50 0.19
CA HIS A 14 -18.78 -0.93 -0.31
C HIS A 14 -17.78 -0.59 0.79
N LEU A 15 -18.24 -0.51 2.04
CA LEU A 15 -17.39 -0.26 3.20
C LEU A 15 -16.87 -1.54 3.88
N THR A 16 -17.36 -2.70 3.46
CA THR A 16 -16.96 -3.98 4.07
C THR A 16 -15.70 -4.53 3.41
N ASN A 17 -14.71 -4.90 4.24
CA ASN A 17 -13.49 -5.54 3.78
C ASN A 17 -13.68 -7.04 3.65
N LEU A 18 -12.99 -7.67 2.71
CA LEU A 18 -12.87 -9.13 2.65
C LEU A 18 -11.92 -9.59 3.77
N THR A 19 -12.52 -9.96 4.88
CA THR A 19 -11.77 -10.37 6.08
C THR A 19 -11.67 -11.89 6.16
N CYS A 20 -10.46 -12.40 6.33
CA CYS A 20 -10.21 -13.81 6.58
C CYS A 20 -9.61 -14.01 7.96
N GLY A 21 -10.10 -15.00 8.69
CA GLY A 21 -9.63 -15.28 10.04
C GLY A 21 -9.99 -16.68 10.53
N LYS A 22 -9.52 -16.98 11.73
CA LYS A 22 -9.78 -18.26 12.38
C LYS A 22 -11.02 -18.14 13.25
N THR A 23 -12.04 -18.96 12.96
CA THR A 23 -13.22 -19.19 13.79
C THR A 23 -13.09 -20.51 14.56
N PRO A 24 -14.01 -20.83 15.49
CA PRO A 24 -14.05 -22.15 16.16
C PRO A 24 -14.13 -23.32 15.18
N ASP A 25 -14.78 -23.14 14.03
CA ASP A 25 -14.97 -24.16 13.00
C ASP A 25 -13.79 -24.31 12.03
N GLY A 26 -12.79 -23.41 12.09
CA GLY A 26 -11.65 -23.39 11.20
C GLY A 26 -11.37 -22.03 10.56
N TRP A 27 -10.50 -22.00 9.55
CA TRP A 27 -10.22 -20.81 8.78
C TRP A 27 -11.34 -20.53 7.77
N THR A 28 -11.82 -19.30 7.75
CA THR A 28 -12.87 -18.86 6.81
C THR A 28 -12.68 -17.42 6.39
N CYS A 29 -13.19 -17.08 5.20
CA CYS A 29 -13.32 -15.71 4.71
C CYS A 29 -14.80 -15.30 4.56
N ASP A 30 -15.69 -15.97 5.28
CA ASP A 30 -17.11 -15.69 5.26
C ASP A 30 -17.39 -14.33 5.93
N PRO A 31 -17.92 -13.34 5.21
CA PRO A 31 -18.21 -12.03 5.77
C PRO A 31 -19.26 -12.04 6.89
N TYR A 32 -20.08 -13.08 6.95
CA TYR A 32 -21.10 -13.24 8.00
C TYR A 32 -20.54 -13.82 9.32
N LYS A 33 -19.29 -14.28 9.31
CA LYS A 33 -18.63 -14.88 10.49
C LYS A 33 -17.48 -14.00 11.05
N VAL A 34 -17.37 -12.76 10.63
CA VAL A 34 -16.28 -11.84 11.04
C VAL A 34 -16.27 -11.64 12.55
N ASP A 35 -17.44 -11.54 13.20
CA ASP A 35 -17.56 -11.40 14.66
C ASP A 35 -17.01 -12.59 15.46
N GLN A 36 -16.90 -13.74 14.83
CA GLN A 36 -16.34 -14.96 15.42
C GLN A 36 -14.84 -15.10 15.18
N MET A 37 -14.26 -14.25 14.32
CA MET A 37 -12.83 -14.23 14.05
C MET A 37 -12.08 -13.59 15.22
N GLY A 38 -11.01 -14.22 15.67
CA GLY A 38 -10.18 -13.68 16.74
C GLY A 38 -9.27 -12.54 16.27
N PHE A 39 -8.34 -12.15 17.13
CA PHE A 39 -7.36 -11.08 16.85
C PHE A 39 -6.55 -11.28 15.55
N TRP A 40 -6.35 -12.51 15.11
CA TRP A 40 -5.63 -12.88 13.90
C TRP A 40 -6.53 -12.89 12.65
N ALA A 41 -7.35 -11.86 12.49
CA ALA A 41 -8.10 -11.63 11.27
C ALA A 41 -7.35 -10.63 10.37
N PHE A 42 -7.35 -10.89 9.06
CA PHE A 42 -6.64 -10.08 8.07
C PHE A 42 -7.61 -9.59 7.00
N HIS A 43 -7.48 -8.33 6.61
CA HIS A 43 -8.14 -7.77 5.44
C HIS A 43 -7.37 -8.17 4.19
N VAL A 44 -7.78 -9.26 3.56
CA VAL A 44 -7.05 -9.86 2.43
C VAL A 44 -7.09 -8.97 1.21
N ASP A 45 -8.19 -8.28 0.98
CA ASP A 45 -8.38 -7.31 -0.10
C ASP A 45 -7.37 -6.16 -0.02
N SER A 46 -7.29 -5.51 1.15
CA SER A 46 -6.36 -4.39 1.38
C SER A 46 -4.90 -4.83 1.24
N LEU A 47 -4.56 -6.01 1.77
CA LEU A 47 -3.21 -6.58 1.64
C LEU A 47 -2.90 -6.94 0.18
N PHE A 48 -3.82 -7.58 -0.51
CA PHE A 48 -3.64 -7.98 -1.91
C PHE A 48 -3.36 -6.76 -2.80
N TRP A 49 -4.20 -5.73 -2.74
CA TRP A 49 -4.03 -4.53 -3.56
C TRP A 49 -2.79 -3.75 -3.17
N SER A 50 -2.47 -3.64 -1.88
CA SER A 50 -1.24 -2.99 -1.42
C SER A 50 0.01 -3.68 -1.98
N ILE A 51 0.08 -5.01 -1.87
CA ILE A 51 1.21 -5.80 -2.40
C ILE A 51 1.26 -5.75 -3.93
N ALA A 52 0.11 -5.88 -4.61
CA ALA A 52 0.04 -5.84 -6.07
C ALA A 52 0.52 -4.50 -6.64
N LEU A 53 0.12 -3.38 -6.02
CA LEU A 53 0.58 -2.04 -6.42
C LEU A 53 2.06 -1.82 -6.10
N GLY A 54 2.57 -2.33 -4.98
CA GLY A 54 4.00 -2.33 -4.68
C GLY A 54 4.81 -3.14 -5.69
N ALA A 55 4.32 -4.31 -6.08
CA ALA A 55 4.94 -5.14 -7.12
C ALA A 55 4.89 -4.45 -8.50
N LEU A 56 3.77 -3.81 -8.83
CA LEU A 56 3.64 -3.00 -10.06
C LEU A 56 4.65 -1.86 -10.09
N PHE A 57 4.80 -1.13 -8.99
CA PHE A 57 5.81 -0.09 -8.85
C PHE A 57 7.22 -0.63 -9.14
N ILE A 58 7.63 -1.70 -8.47
CA ILE A 58 8.94 -2.31 -8.66
C ILE A 58 9.13 -2.76 -10.12
N PHE A 59 8.12 -3.37 -10.71
CA PHE A 59 8.15 -3.84 -12.09
C PHE A 59 8.34 -2.69 -13.09
N VAL A 60 7.55 -1.61 -12.96
CA VAL A 60 7.59 -0.45 -13.85
C VAL A 60 8.95 0.25 -13.75
N PHE A 61 9.43 0.48 -12.53
CA PHE A 61 10.72 1.15 -12.31
C PHE A 61 11.89 0.31 -12.82
N ARG A 62 11.90 -0.99 -12.55
CA ARG A 62 12.95 -1.89 -13.08
C ARG A 62 12.95 -1.94 -14.61
N LYS A 63 11.77 -2.00 -15.23
CA LYS A 63 11.64 -2.02 -16.69
C LYS A 63 12.07 -0.70 -17.33
N ALA A 64 11.76 0.42 -16.70
CA ALA A 64 12.16 1.74 -17.18
C ALA A 64 13.69 1.90 -17.16
N ILE A 65 14.33 1.50 -16.06
CA ILE A 65 15.78 1.58 -15.87
C ILE A 65 16.53 0.57 -16.77
N SER A 66 16.01 -0.66 -16.89
CA SER A 66 16.68 -1.72 -17.65
C SER A 66 16.77 -1.48 -19.16
N LYS A 67 15.91 -0.62 -19.71
CA LYS A 67 15.85 -0.37 -21.16
C LYS A 67 17.00 0.50 -21.69
N ASN A 68 17.77 1.17 -20.84
CA ASN A 68 18.82 2.09 -21.23
C ASN A 68 20.20 1.57 -20.85
N SER A 69 20.64 0.48 -21.48
CA SER A 69 22.06 0.10 -21.49
C SER A 69 22.90 0.94 -22.46
N ASP A 70 22.29 1.67 -23.38
CA ASP A 70 22.98 2.50 -24.34
C ASP A 70 22.93 3.98 -23.93
N SER A 71 24.04 4.47 -23.36
CA SER A 71 24.20 5.84 -22.86
C SER A 71 24.07 6.96 -23.91
N ASN A 72 23.84 6.64 -25.17
CA ASN A 72 23.74 7.60 -26.27
C ASN A 72 22.33 7.75 -26.87
N SER A 73 21.33 7.03 -26.38
CA SER A 73 19.95 7.16 -26.86
C SER A 73 19.12 8.08 -25.96
N ALA A 74 18.26 8.89 -26.57
CA ALA A 74 17.31 9.70 -25.80
C ALA A 74 16.41 8.81 -24.93
N PRO A 75 16.13 9.20 -23.67
CA PRO A 75 15.30 8.41 -22.77
C PRO A 75 13.88 8.24 -23.36
N SER A 76 13.31 7.04 -23.16
CA SER A 76 11.92 6.81 -23.54
C SER A 76 10.97 7.60 -22.63
N GLY A 77 9.75 7.90 -23.08
CA GLY A 77 8.78 8.66 -22.27
C GLY A 77 8.52 8.08 -20.89
N MET A 78 8.47 6.74 -20.77
CA MET A 78 8.33 6.05 -19.48
C MET A 78 9.57 6.21 -18.59
N GLN A 79 10.75 6.17 -19.19
CA GLN A 79 11.98 6.37 -18.45
C GLN A 79 12.09 7.82 -17.96
N ASN A 80 11.80 8.79 -18.82
CA ASN A 80 11.78 10.20 -18.43
C ASN A 80 10.80 10.46 -17.29
N PHE A 81 9.63 9.81 -17.30
CA PHE A 81 8.67 9.90 -16.19
C PHE A 81 9.24 9.35 -14.87
N VAL A 82 9.91 8.19 -14.92
CA VAL A 82 10.52 7.57 -13.74
C VAL A 82 11.69 8.43 -13.23
N GLU A 83 12.54 8.92 -14.11
CA GLU A 83 13.66 9.82 -13.77
C GLU A 83 13.14 11.11 -13.11
N MET A 84 12.10 11.72 -13.66
CA MET A 84 11.44 12.90 -13.07
C MET A 84 10.89 12.64 -11.67
N ALA A 85 10.29 11.46 -11.43
CA ALA A 85 9.79 11.09 -10.11
C ALA A 85 10.93 10.91 -9.09
N ILE A 86 12.04 10.30 -9.53
CA ILE A 86 13.25 10.12 -8.70
C ILE A 86 13.86 11.48 -8.37
N GLU A 87 14.08 12.33 -9.37
CA GLU A 87 14.66 13.68 -9.21
C GLU A 87 13.80 14.52 -8.28
N PHE A 88 12.47 14.52 -8.48
CA PHE A 88 11.55 15.25 -7.61
C PHE A 88 11.70 14.86 -6.13
N VAL A 89 11.78 13.56 -5.82
CA VAL A 89 11.93 13.11 -4.44
C VAL A 89 13.33 13.39 -3.92
N GLU A 90 14.37 13.18 -4.74
CA GLU A 90 15.75 13.42 -4.34
C GLU A 90 16.01 14.87 -4.01
N ASP A 91 15.53 15.81 -4.83
CA ASP A 91 15.64 17.25 -4.59
C ASP A 91 14.96 17.67 -3.28
N ASN A 92 13.76 17.13 -3.00
CA ASN A 92 13.08 17.38 -1.73
C ASN A 92 13.86 16.83 -0.53
N VAL A 93 14.41 15.62 -0.63
CA VAL A 93 15.23 15.05 0.42
C VAL A 93 16.52 15.85 0.61
N GLN A 94 17.21 16.24 -0.45
CA GLN A 94 18.43 17.04 -0.37
C GLN A 94 18.18 18.42 0.23
N SER A 95 17.07 19.05 -0.09
CA SER A 95 16.71 20.37 0.47
C SER A 95 16.51 20.34 1.98
N LEU A 96 16.02 19.20 2.51
CA LEU A 96 15.74 19.03 3.94
C LEU A 96 16.96 18.54 4.74
N PHE A 97 17.75 17.65 4.17
CA PHE A 97 18.84 16.96 4.87
C PHE A 97 20.24 17.50 4.47
N GLY A 98 20.32 18.39 3.50
CA GLY A 98 21.58 18.94 3.01
C GLY A 98 22.50 17.84 2.43
N SER A 99 23.80 17.99 2.68
CA SER A 99 24.80 17.06 2.16
C SER A 99 24.96 15.76 2.96
N VAL A 100 24.06 15.47 3.89
CA VAL A 100 24.08 14.19 4.64
C VAL A 100 23.80 13.05 3.69
N LYS A 101 24.85 12.34 3.28
CA LYS A 101 24.74 11.15 2.42
C LYS A 101 24.10 9.99 3.20
N ASN A 102 22.79 9.99 3.27
CA ASN A 102 22.05 8.85 3.77
C ASN A 102 21.46 8.07 2.58
N THR A 103 22.02 6.91 2.33
CA THR A 103 21.64 6.04 1.20
C THR A 103 20.25 5.44 1.34
N LEU A 104 19.61 5.53 2.51
CA LEU A 104 18.31 4.93 2.80
C LEU A 104 17.16 5.93 2.66
N ILE A 105 17.36 7.21 3.01
CA ILE A 105 16.25 8.17 3.11
C ILE A 105 15.58 8.42 1.76
N ALA A 106 16.35 8.71 0.72
CA ALA A 106 15.78 9.02 -0.60
C ALA A 106 15.06 7.83 -1.24
N PRO A 107 15.62 6.60 -1.28
CA PRO A 107 14.89 5.43 -1.77
C PRO A 107 13.65 5.09 -0.95
N LEU A 108 13.69 5.26 0.37
CA LEU A 108 12.54 5.04 1.24
C LEU A 108 11.43 6.06 0.96
N ALA A 109 11.80 7.35 0.89
CA ALA A 109 10.86 8.42 0.57
C ALA A 109 10.20 8.21 -0.80
N LEU A 110 10.98 7.85 -1.81
CA LEU A 110 10.47 7.49 -3.14
C LEU A 110 9.50 6.32 -3.08
N THR A 111 9.88 5.25 -2.36
CA THR A 111 9.03 4.05 -2.25
C THR A 111 7.69 4.39 -1.59
N VAL A 112 7.72 5.07 -0.46
CA VAL A 112 6.50 5.44 0.28
C VAL A 112 5.64 6.39 -0.54
N PHE A 113 6.25 7.42 -1.15
CA PHE A 113 5.54 8.40 -1.97
C PHE A 113 4.82 7.74 -3.16
N VAL A 114 5.55 6.98 -3.98
CA VAL A 114 4.96 6.33 -5.17
C VAL A 114 3.95 5.26 -4.78
N TRP A 115 4.23 4.50 -3.74
CA TRP A 115 3.31 3.45 -3.28
C TRP A 115 1.99 4.02 -2.79
N ILE A 116 2.02 5.06 -1.94
CA ILE A 116 0.81 5.75 -1.48
C ILE A 116 0.09 6.42 -2.66
N LEU A 117 0.84 7.06 -3.57
CA LEU A 117 0.26 7.65 -4.77
C LEU A 117 -0.51 6.62 -5.60
N LEU A 118 0.07 5.45 -5.84
CA LEU A 118 -0.59 4.37 -6.59
C LEU A 118 -1.83 3.85 -5.86
N MET A 119 -1.77 3.68 -4.54
CA MET A 119 -2.93 3.25 -3.76
C MET A 119 -4.08 4.26 -3.82
N ASN A 120 -3.78 5.56 -3.77
CA ASN A 120 -4.80 6.62 -3.90
C ASN A 120 -5.29 6.76 -5.35
N LEU A 121 -4.46 6.44 -6.34
CA LEU A 121 -4.88 6.45 -7.73
C LEU A 121 -5.98 5.41 -8.02
N MET A 122 -6.07 4.37 -7.20
CA MET A 122 -7.16 3.39 -7.29
C MET A 122 -8.55 4.00 -7.02
N ASP A 123 -8.64 5.13 -6.31
CA ASP A 123 -9.91 5.87 -6.12
C ASP A 123 -10.48 6.42 -7.44
N LEU A 124 -9.66 6.56 -8.48
CA LEU A 124 -10.12 6.99 -9.81
C LEU A 124 -10.81 5.86 -10.58
N VAL A 125 -10.63 4.61 -10.16
CA VAL A 125 -11.33 3.47 -10.75
C VAL A 125 -12.76 3.42 -10.19
N PRO A 126 -13.81 3.30 -11.06
CA PRO A 126 -15.17 3.19 -10.58
C PRO A 126 -15.30 2.07 -9.54
N VAL A 127 -15.94 2.39 -8.42
CA VAL A 127 -15.97 1.54 -7.21
C VAL A 127 -16.55 0.15 -7.47
N ASP A 128 -17.50 0.05 -8.40
CA ASP A 128 -18.18 -1.22 -8.75
C ASP A 128 -17.40 -2.06 -9.78
N PHE A 129 -16.49 -1.45 -10.55
CA PHE A 129 -15.89 -2.11 -11.70
C PHE A 129 -15.09 -3.36 -11.33
N LEU A 130 -14.16 -3.22 -10.39
CA LEU A 130 -13.29 -4.33 -9.96
C LEU A 130 -14.04 -5.37 -9.09
N PRO A 131 -14.88 -4.97 -8.12
CA PRO A 131 -15.67 -5.91 -7.34
C PRO A 131 -16.62 -6.74 -8.19
N VAL A 132 -17.35 -6.14 -9.12
CA VAL A 132 -18.26 -6.86 -10.03
C VAL A 132 -17.49 -7.85 -10.91
N LEU A 133 -16.37 -7.42 -11.50
CA LEU A 133 -15.54 -8.31 -12.31
C LEU A 133 -15.01 -9.50 -11.49
N ALA A 134 -14.49 -9.23 -10.30
CA ALA A 134 -13.98 -10.28 -9.43
C ALA A 134 -15.10 -11.18 -8.88
N GLY A 135 -16.28 -10.63 -8.60
CA GLY A 135 -17.45 -11.39 -8.19
C GLY A 135 -17.87 -12.42 -9.26
N HIS A 136 -17.89 -12.02 -10.53
CA HIS A 136 -18.16 -12.96 -11.64
C HIS A 136 -17.09 -14.06 -11.73
N ILE A 137 -15.83 -13.72 -11.57
CA ILE A 137 -14.73 -14.70 -11.59
C ILE A 137 -14.83 -15.63 -10.37
N ALA A 138 -15.03 -15.09 -9.18
CA ALA A 138 -15.14 -15.86 -7.95
C ALA A 138 -16.33 -16.83 -8.00
N TYR A 139 -17.49 -16.38 -8.48
CA TYR A 139 -18.66 -17.21 -8.65
C TYR A 139 -18.43 -18.33 -9.68
N ALA A 140 -17.77 -18.03 -10.80
CA ALA A 140 -17.46 -19.01 -11.84
C ALA A 140 -16.45 -20.07 -11.36
N VAL A 141 -15.51 -19.69 -10.48
CA VAL A 141 -14.47 -20.60 -9.96
C VAL A 141 -14.95 -21.38 -8.74
N ALA A 142 -15.68 -20.73 -7.83
CA ALA A 142 -16.16 -21.35 -6.60
C ALA A 142 -17.31 -22.33 -6.85
N GLY A 143 -18.16 -22.08 -7.87
CA GLY A 143 -19.36 -22.88 -8.14
C GLY A 143 -20.24 -22.99 -6.89
N ASP A 144 -20.86 -24.16 -6.73
CA ASP A 144 -21.70 -24.46 -5.57
C ASP A 144 -20.89 -24.81 -4.29
N GLY A 145 -19.56 -24.73 -4.34
CA GLY A 145 -18.67 -25.20 -3.26
C GLY A 145 -18.48 -24.19 -2.12
N VAL A 146 -18.90 -22.93 -2.28
CA VAL A 146 -18.71 -21.87 -1.29
C VAL A 146 -20.05 -21.25 -0.90
N GLU A 147 -20.55 -21.58 0.28
CA GLU A 147 -21.90 -21.23 0.74
C GLU A 147 -22.21 -19.73 0.77
N TRP A 148 -21.21 -18.87 0.95
CA TRP A 148 -21.40 -17.41 1.03
C TRP A 148 -21.29 -16.69 -0.32
N ILE A 149 -20.81 -17.36 -1.39
CA ILE A 149 -20.81 -16.84 -2.77
C ILE A 149 -22.01 -17.38 -3.52
N LYS A 150 -23.19 -16.83 -3.24
CA LYS A 150 -24.46 -17.28 -3.85
C LYS A 150 -24.74 -16.63 -5.20
N SER A 151 -24.14 -15.50 -5.47
CA SER A 151 -24.24 -14.75 -6.72
C SER A 151 -22.98 -13.90 -6.92
N PRO A 152 -22.67 -13.44 -8.15
CA PRO A 152 -21.55 -12.51 -8.39
C PRO A 152 -21.62 -11.26 -7.51
N GLU A 153 -22.82 -10.79 -7.20
CA GLU A 153 -23.09 -9.59 -6.39
C GLU A 153 -22.86 -9.83 -4.88
N SER A 154 -22.73 -11.08 -4.44
CA SER A 154 -22.49 -11.40 -3.02
C SER A 154 -21.01 -11.36 -2.64
N PHE A 155 -20.12 -11.16 -3.61
CA PHE A 155 -18.69 -11.09 -3.38
C PHE A 155 -18.24 -9.62 -3.25
N TYR A 156 -17.83 -9.24 -2.05
CA TYR A 156 -17.41 -7.87 -1.73
C TYR A 156 -15.95 -7.80 -1.37
N PHE A 157 -15.31 -6.71 -1.77
CA PHE A 157 -13.99 -6.35 -1.29
C PHE A 157 -13.72 -4.87 -1.56
N LYS A 158 -12.83 -4.29 -0.76
CA LYS A 158 -12.33 -2.94 -0.99
C LYS A 158 -11.18 -2.94 -1.99
N VAL A 159 -11.21 -1.96 -2.88
CA VAL A 159 -10.19 -1.80 -3.93
C VAL A 159 -9.06 -0.89 -3.47
N VAL A 160 -9.34 0.04 -2.57
CA VAL A 160 -8.41 1.10 -2.15
C VAL A 160 -7.79 0.76 -0.80
N PRO A 161 -6.52 0.31 -0.74
CA PRO A 161 -5.89 -0.10 0.52
C PRO A 161 -5.76 1.01 1.55
N THR A 162 -5.60 2.27 1.11
CA THR A 162 -5.44 3.42 2.00
C THR A 162 -6.69 3.76 2.80
N THR A 163 -7.85 3.23 2.43
CA THR A 163 -9.08 3.34 3.23
C THR A 163 -9.09 2.40 4.44
N ASP A 164 -8.17 1.44 4.49
CA ASP A 164 -7.98 0.58 5.65
C ASP A 164 -7.03 1.24 6.67
N PRO A 165 -7.52 1.57 7.89
CA PRO A 165 -6.69 2.18 8.92
C PRO A 165 -5.49 1.34 9.33
N ASN A 166 -5.56 0.01 9.19
CA ASN A 166 -4.44 -0.87 9.53
C ASN A 166 -3.26 -0.67 8.57
N ILE A 167 -3.52 -0.47 7.28
CA ILE A 167 -2.50 -0.20 6.27
C ILE A 167 -1.85 1.17 6.52
N THR A 168 -2.65 2.21 6.66
CA THR A 168 -2.15 3.59 6.84
C THR A 168 -1.42 3.77 8.17
N LEU A 169 -1.96 3.20 9.26
CA LEU A 169 -1.33 3.23 10.58
C LEU A 169 -0.03 2.42 10.60
N GLY A 170 0.00 1.24 9.96
CA GLY A 170 1.18 0.40 9.85
C GLY A 170 2.33 1.12 9.12
N MET A 171 2.05 1.78 8.00
CA MET A 171 3.03 2.59 7.28
C MET A 171 3.52 3.78 8.12
N ALA A 172 2.60 4.53 8.74
CA ALA A 172 2.93 5.66 9.59
C ALA A 172 3.79 5.25 10.79
N PHE A 173 3.47 4.11 11.41
CA PHE A 173 4.23 3.58 12.54
C PHE A 173 5.64 3.14 12.14
N GLY A 174 5.79 2.53 10.96
CA GLY A 174 7.11 2.19 10.41
C GLY A 174 7.99 3.43 10.21
N ILE A 175 7.45 4.48 9.60
CA ILE A 175 8.17 5.76 9.43
C ILE A 175 8.49 6.42 10.77
N PHE A 176 7.56 6.36 11.73
CA PHE A 176 7.76 6.90 13.06
C PHE A 176 8.94 6.21 13.79
N ILE A 177 9.01 4.88 13.76
CA ILE A 177 10.14 4.13 14.35
C ILE A 177 11.46 4.55 13.70
N LEU A 178 11.51 4.64 12.36
CA LEU A 178 12.71 5.08 11.66
C LEU A 178 13.10 6.51 12.04
N THR A 179 12.14 7.41 12.20
CA THR A 179 12.38 8.79 12.63
C THR A 179 12.99 8.83 14.03
N ILE A 180 12.47 8.04 14.97
CA ILE A 180 13.05 7.92 16.32
C ILE A 180 14.48 7.37 16.24
N TYR A 181 14.67 6.29 15.49
CA TYR A 181 15.99 5.66 15.33
C TYR A 181 17.03 6.66 14.83
N TYR A 182 16.75 7.37 13.72
CA TYR A 182 17.66 8.38 13.20
C TYR A 182 17.80 9.60 14.10
N SER A 183 16.75 10.00 14.81
CA SER A 183 16.83 11.10 15.76
C SER A 183 17.81 10.79 16.91
N ILE A 184 17.80 9.56 17.39
CA ILE A 184 18.71 9.12 18.45
C ILE A 184 20.14 8.96 17.91
N THR A 185 20.33 8.25 16.81
CA THR A 185 21.66 7.93 16.29
C THR A 185 22.39 9.17 15.77
N VAL A 186 21.73 10.01 14.99
CA VAL A 186 22.34 11.20 14.37
C VAL A 186 22.53 12.33 15.38
N LYS A 187 21.52 12.62 16.22
CA LYS A 187 21.63 13.68 17.23
C LYS A 187 22.61 13.30 18.34
N ALA A 188 22.64 12.06 18.81
CA ALA A 188 23.60 11.62 19.81
C ALA A 188 25.04 11.82 19.37
N VAL A 189 25.34 11.50 18.11
CA VAL A 189 26.69 11.68 17.52
C VAL A 189 27.03 13.17 17.39
N SER A 190 26.08 14.01 16.96
CA SER A 190 26.29 15.46 16.82
C SER A 190 26.52 16.13 18.17
N TYR A 191 25.75 15.74 19.21
CA TYR A 191 25.93 16.30 20.56
C TYR A 191 27.25 15.89 21.21
N THR A 192 27.73 14.69 20.98
CA THR A 192 29.04 14.25 21.50
C THR A 192 30.21 14.99 20.84
N HIS A 193 30.11 15.28 19.54
CA HIS A 193 31.14 16.05 18.82
C HIS A 193 31.16 17.54 19.22
N LEU A 194 29.99 18.17 19.37
CA LEU A 194 29.92 19.58 19.81
C LEU A 194 30.45 19.77 21.22
N ARG A 195 30.12 18.84 22.14
CA ARG A 195 30.57 18.92 23.54
C ARG A 195 32.07 18.65 23.71
N ALA A 196 32.64 17.81 22.83
CA ALA A 196 34.09 17.58 22.86
C ALA A 196 34.88 18.85 22.43
N HIS A 197 34.33 19.68 21.54
CA HIS A 197 34.97 20.95 21.14
C HIS A 197 34.78 22.08 22.14
N GLU A 198 33.76 22.03 23.01
CA GLU A 198 33.55 23.05 24.07
C GLU A 198 34.42 22.81 25.33
N THR A 199 34.93 21.60 25.54
CA THR A 199 35.79 21.27 26.67
C THR A 199 37.27 21.53 26.43
N ASP A 200 37.67 21.89 25.24
CA ASP A 200 39.07 22.23 24.87
C ASP A 200 39.35 23.75 24.78
N ARG A 201 38.50 24.56 25.44
CA ARG A 201 38.73 26.01 25.64
C ARG A 201 38.73 26.33 27.17
#